data_efc2737a3e17335870e2aed8cd3978db
#
_entry.id   efc2737a3e17335870e2aed8cd3978db
#
_cell.length_a   1.000
_cell.length_b   1.000
_cell.length_c   1.000
_cell.angle_alpha   90.00
_cell.angle_beta   90.00
_cell.angle_gamma   90.00
#
_symmetry.space_group_name_H-M   'P 1'
#
loop_
_entity.id
_entity.type
_entity.pdbx_description
1 polymer ?
#
loop_
_entity_poly.entity_id
_entity_poly.type
_entity_poly.pdbx_seq_one_letter_code
_entity_poly.pdbx_strand_id
1 'polypeptide(L)'
;TRLVGSEMCIRDSPQGYRLSKVAKRYLAGLLKYAPEFCAITNQHVNSYKRLIAGGEAPIYLSWARSNRSTLVRVPGYRPASEDACRLELRSPDPSANPYLAFAVMLAAGLAGIEEELELQEPNEDQDLFMLSRQDLRQQGIATLPESLGEAVELFAESELMRATLGDHIHSYLVAAKRAEWNDYQGYVSQWERDRYLAVL
;
A
#
# COMPACT_ATOMS: atom_id res chain seq x y z
N THR A 1 -6.08 14.66 -5.64
CA THR A 1 -6.68 14.59 -6.97
C THR A 1 -7.92 13.71 -6.87
N ARG A 2 -9.08 14.33 -6.95
CA ARG A 2 -10.36 13.66 -6.99
C ARG A 2 -10.52 13.11 -8.40
N LEU A 3 -10.19 11.85 -8.64
CA LEU A 3 -10.72 11.13 -9.79
C LEU A 3 -12.21 10.97 -9.48
N VAL A 4 -12.99 11.96 -9.92
CA VAL A 4 -14.37 12.14 -9.51
C VAL A 4 -15.25 11.87 -10.68
N GLY A 5 -16.31 11.18 -10.41
CA GLY A 5 -17.52 11.27 -11.15
C GLY A 5 -17.93 9.97 -11.83
N SER A 6 -18.77 10.10 -12.82
CA SER A 6 -19.40 9.05 -13.62
C SER A 6 -18.46 7.96 -14.16
N GLU A 7 -17.16 8.23 -14.24
CA GLU A 7 -16.16 7.29 -14.74
C GLU A 7 -15.75 6.24 -13.69
N MET A 8 -15.85 6.55 -12.38
CA MET A 8 -15.51 5.65 -11.30
C MET A 8 -16.67 4.74 -10.87
N CYS A 9 -17.90 5.12 -11.15
CA CYS A 9 -19.10 4.43 -10.69
C CYS A 9 -20.01 4.00 -11.82
N ILE A 10 -20.44 2.74 -11.80
CA ILE A 10 -21.54 2.22 -12.65
C ILE A 10 -22.75 1.97 -11.75
N ARG A 11 -23.92 2.54 -12.13
CA ARG A 11 -25.18 2.38 -11.39
C ARG A 11 -25.64 0.94 -11.19
N ASP A 12 -25.30 0.06 -12.12
CA ASP A 12 -25.90 -1.26 -12.28
C ASP A 12 -24.91 -2.42 -12.17
N SER A 13 -23.84 -2.29 -11.33
CA SER A 13 -22.97 -3.44 -11.08
C SER A 13 -23.72 -4.49 -10.26
N PRO A 14 -23.94 -5.71 -10.77
CA PRO A 14 -24.69 -6.78 -10.08
C PRO A 14 -24.05 -7.21 -8.76
N GLN A 15 -22.76 -6.93 -8.57
CA GLN A 15 -21.97 -7.32 -7.40
C GLN A 15 -21.92 -6.26 -6.29
N GLY A 16 -22.74 -5.22 -6.36
CA GLY A 16 -22.97 -4.28 -5.23
C GLY A 16 -21.90 -3.24 -4.95
N TYR A 17 -20.70 -3.31 -5.55
CA TYR A 17 -19.61 -2.35 -5.30
C TYR A 17 -19.69 -1.10 -6.17
N ARG A 18 -20.43 -1.13 -7.27
CA ARG A 18 -20.63 -0.01 -8.21
C ARG A 18 -19.32 0.60 -8.73
N LEU A 19 -18.25 -0.17 -8.78
CA LEU A 19 -16.99 0.24 -9.38
C LEU A 19 -17.03 0.04 -10.91
N SER A 20 -16.63 1.06 -11.65
CA SER A 20 -16.42 0.95 -13.09
C SER A 20 -15.26 0.01 -13.42
N LYS A 21 -15.16 -0.43 -14.67
CA LYS A 21 -14.00 -1.22 -15.13
C LYS A 21 -12.69 -0.46 -14.90
N VAL A 22 -12.70 0.85 -15.16
CA VAL A 22 -11.55 1.75 -14.92
C VAL A 22 -11.17 1.76 -13.44
N ALA A 23 -12.15 1.94 -12.53
CA ALA A 23 -11.89 1.93 -11.09
C ALA A 23 -11.34 0.58 -10.58
N LYS A 24 -11.85 -0.54 -11.11
CA LYS A 24 -11.35 -1.88 -10.77
C LYS A 24 -9.90 -2.05 -11.20
N ARG A 25 -9.55 -1.67 -12.43
CA ARG A 25 -8.20 -1.74 -12.97
C ARG A 25 -7.24 -0.82 -12.21
N TYR A 26 -7.68 0.40 -11.90
CA TYR A 26 -6.92 1.35 -11.08
C TYR A 26 -6.62 0.77 -9.68
N LEU A 27 -7.63 0.19 -9.03
CA LEU A 27 -7.47 -0.46 -7.74
C LEU A 27 -6.53 -1.67 -7.81
N ALA A 28 -6.64 -2.49 -8.86
CA ALA A 28 -5.72 -3.61 -9.10
C ALA A 28 -4.27 -3.12 -9.25
N GLY A 29 -4.04 -2.01 -9.95
CA GLY A 29 -2.74 -1.35 -10.04
C GLY A 29 -2.21 -0.89 -8.71
N LEU A 30 -3.04 -0.23 -7.88
CA LEU A 30 -2.63 0.15 -6.53
C LEU A 30 -2.19 -1.06 -5.69
N LEU A 31 -2.94 -2.17 -5.74
CA LEU A 31 -2.59 -3.38 -4.98
C LEU A 31 -1.31 -4.04 -5.50
N LYS A 32 -1.13 -4.13 -6.82
CA LYS A 32 0.05 -4.73 -7.45
C LYS A 32 1.33 -3.98 -7.09
N TYR A 33 1.30 -2.65 -7.21
CA TYR A 33 2.47 -1.80 -7.06
C TYR A 33 2.67 -1.22 -5.65
N ALA A 34 1.75 -1.50 -4.70
CA ALA A 34 1.88 -1.01 -3.32
C ALA A 34 3.22 -1.36 -2.64
N PRO A 35 3.79 -2.57 -2.79
CA PRO A 35 5.10 -2.88 -2.24
C PRO A 35 6.21 -2.00 -2.82
N GLU A 36 6.17 -1.71 -4.12
CA GLU A 36 7.19 -0.95 -4.83
C GLU A 36 7.20 0.53 -4.45
N PHE A 37 6.04 1.14 -4.20
CA PHE A 37 5.98 2.53 -3.76
C PHE A 37 5.94 2.69 -2.22
N CYS A 38 6.00 1.60 -1.47
CA CYS A 38 5.90 1.63 -0.01
C CYS A 38 6.98 2.52 0.63
N ALA A 39 8.21 2.50 0.13
CA ALA A 39 9.30 3.36 0.61
C ALA A 39 9.01 4.87 0.46
N ILE A 40 8.09 5.26 -0.41
CA ILE A 40 7.67 6.65 -0.62
C ILE A 40 6.51 7.03 0.31
N THR A 41 5.54 6.12 0.46
CA THR A 41 4.34 6.36 1.28
C THR A 41 4.59 6.07 2.77
N ASN A 42 5.64 5.31 3.10
CA ASN A 42 6.04 4.92 4.45
C ASN A 42 7.57 5.06 4.57
N GLN A 43 8.03 6.29 4.58
CA GLN A 43 9.42 6.67 4.28
C GLN A 43 10.41 6.55 5.44
N HIS A 44 9.97 6.21 6.64
CA HIS A 44 10.83 6.15 7.83
C HIS A 44 10.93 4.73 8.39
N VAL A 45 12.03 4.40 9.02
CA VAL A 45 12.17 3.16 9.80
C VAL A 45 10.96 2.97 10.74
N ASN A 46 10.51 4.05 11.35
CA ASN A 46 9.41 4.05 12.30
C ASN A 46 8.04 3.74 11.66
N SER A 47 7.88 4.00 10.38
CA SER A 47 6.64 3.67 9.63
C SER A 47 6.33 2.18 9.70
N TYR A 48 7.35 1.32 9.67
CA TYR A 48 7.21 -0.15 9.69
C TYR A 48 6.90 -0.72 11.07
N LYS A 49 7.01 0.08 12.13
CA LYS A 49 6.49 -0.28 13.47
C LYS A 49 4.97 -0.14 13.55
N ARG A 50 4.37 0.64 12.65
CA ARG A 50 2.93 0.77 12.45
C ARG A 50 2.39 -0.29 11.48
N LEU A 51 3.19 -0.66 10.48
CA LEU A 51 2.86 -1.64 9.44
C LEU A 51 3.18 -3.07 9.92
N ILE A 52 2.53 -3.49 10.98
CA ILE A 52 2.66 -4.83 11.55
C ILE A 52 1.33 -5.57 11.52
N ALA A 53 1.38 -6.91 11.44
CA ALA A 53 0.18 -7.74 11.52
C ALA A 53 -0.57 -7.47 12.84
N GLY A 54 -1.86 -7.17 12.75
CA GLY A 54 -2.70 -6.79 13.91
C GLY A 54 -2.50 -5.36 14.39
N GLY A 55 -1.69 -4.55 13.69
CA GLY A 55 -1.51 -3.13 13.97
C GLY A 55 -2.67 -2.25 13.49
N GLU A 56 -2.54 -0.94 13.68
CA GLU A 56 -3.58 0.02 13.29
C GLU A 56 -3.70 0.21 11.77
N ALA A 57 -2.59 0.02 11.02
CA ALA A 57 -2.56 0.15 9.58
C ALA A 57 -2.59 -1.23 8.91
N PRO A 58 -3.42 -1.42 7.88
CA PRO A 58 -3.47 -2.68 7.16
C PRO A 58 -2.23 -2.87 6.30
N ILE A 59 -1.76 -4.12 6.25
CA ILE A 59 -0.59 -4.52 5.46
C ILE A 59 -0.92 -5.50 4.33
N TYR A 60 -2.13 -6.07 4.32
CA TYR A 60 -2.51 -7.12 3.37
C TYR A 60 -2.97 -6.53 2.05
N LEU A 61 -2.37 -6.99 0.94
CA LEU A 61 -2.66 -6.51 -0.42
C LEU A 61 -4.02 -7.03 -0.90
N SER A 62 -5.05 -6.49 -0.29
CA SER A 62 -6.45 -6.84 -0.53
C SER A 62 -7.34 -5.62 -0.40
N TRP A 63 -8.60 -5.76 -0.77
CA TRP A 63 -9.58 -4.68 -0.70
C TRP A 63 -10.93 -5.17 -0.19
N ALA A 64 -11.69 -4.24 0.37
CA ALA A 64 -13.06 -4.48 0.83
C ALA A 64 -13.81 -3.17 1.02
N ARG A 65 -15.12 -3.27 1.33
CA ARG A 65 -15.95 -2.12 1.74
C ARG A 65 -15.84 -1.85 3.24
N SER A 66 -15.93 -2.89 4.06
CA SER A 66 -16.07 -2.78 5.51
C SER A 66 -14.93 -3.42 6.31
N ASN A 67 -14.18 -4.32 5.71
CA ASN A 67 -13.10 -5.04 6.39
C ASN A 67 -11.92 -4.12 6.73
N ARG A 68 -11.53 -4.08 8.00
CA ARG A 68 -10.45 -3.20 8.51
C ARG A 68 -9.05 -3.74 8.19
N SER A 69 -8.91 -5.02 7.93
CA SER A 69 -7.62 -5.64 7.66
C SER A 69 -7.11 -5.42 6.23
N THR A 70 -7.97 -4.94 5.31
CA THR A 70 -7.62 -4.73 3.91
C THR A 70 -6.91 -3.41 3.65
N LEU A 71 -5.96 -3.41 2.70
CA LEU A 71 -5.15 -2.25 2.33
C LEU A 71 -5.98 -1.13 1.71
N VAL A 72 -6.90 -1.48 0.82
CA VAL A 72 -7.77 -0.51 0.15
C VAL A 72 -9.21 -0.71 0.57
N ARG A 73 -9.82 0.37 0.99
CA ARG A 73 -11.24 0.42 1.30
C ARG A 73 -12.01 1.10 0.17
N VAL A 74 -13.17 0.55 -0.16
CA VAL A 74 -14.16 1.16 -1.04
C VAL A 74 -15.36 1.59 -0.19
N PRO A 75 -15.39 2.81 0.37
CA PRO A 75 -16.46 3.22 1.26
C PRO A 75 -17.82 3.17 0.56
N GLY A 76 -18.82 2.67 1.29
CA GLY A 76 -20.22 2.77 0.83
C GLY A 76 -20.66 4.22 0.72
N TYR A 77 -21.45 4.55 -0.28
CA TYR A 77 -22.06 5.86 -0.44
C TYR A 77 -23.57 5.74 -0.61
N ARG A 78 -24.29 6.82 -0.28
CA ARG A 78 -25.75 6.85 -0.43
C ARG A 78 -26.13 6.91 -1.91
N PRO A 79 -27.21 6.24 -2.33
CA PRO A 79 -27.81 6.50 -3.64
C PRO A 79 -28.04 8.01 -3.80
N ALA A 80 -27.74 8.57 -4.94
CA ALA A 80 -27.75 10.02 -5.25
C ALA A 80 -26.54 10.84 -4.73
N SER A 81 -25.52 10.21 -4.13
CA SER A 81 -24.24 10.85 -3.76
C SER A 81 -23.10 10.23 -4.57
N GLU A 82 -23.21 10.20 -5.89
CA GLU A 82 -22.23 9.59 -6.81
C GLU A 82 -20.84 10.25 -6.68
N ASP A 83 -20.80 11.54 -6.34
CA ASP A 83 -19.59 12.30 -6.03
C ASP A 83 -18.83 11.78 -4.80
N ALA A 84 -19.44 10.94 -3.97
CA ALA A 84 -18.81 10.34 -2.81
C ALA A 84 -18.08 9.02 -3.13
N CYS A 85 -18.18 8.52 -4.36
CA CYS A 85 -17.46 7.32 -4.77
C CYS A 85 -15.95 7.58 -4.74
N ARG A 86 -15.23 6.74 -4.01
CA ARG A 86 -13.77 6.86 -3.85
C ARG A 86 -13.13 5.55 -3.48
N LEU A 87 -11.84 5.48 -3.72
CA LEU A 87 -10.93 4.47 -3.18
C LEU A 87 -10.12 5.10 -2.06
N GLU A 88 -9.91 4.38 -0.98
CA GLU A 88 -9.17 4.82 0.19
C GLU A 88 -8.00 3.88 0.44
N LEU A 89 -6.80 4.30 0.03
CA LEU A 89 -5.57 3.59 0.38
C LEU A 89 -5.20 3.94 1.81
N ARG A 90 -5.00 2.93 2.66
CA ARG A 90 -4.96 3.09 4.12
C ARG A 90 -3.56 2.96 4.73
N SER A 91 -2.56 2.56 3.95
CA SER A 91 -1.19 2.40 4.42
C SER A 91 -0.37 3.69 4.51
N PRO A 92 -0.58 4.76 3.70
CA PRO A 92 0.32 5.90 3.72
C PRO A 92 0.49 6.51 5.11
N ASP A 93 1.73 6.85 5.41
CA ASP A 93 2.12 7.52 6.65
C ASP A 93 1.75 9.01 6.56
N PRO A 94 1.24 9.63 7.64
CA PRO A 94 0.94 11.07 7.66
C PRO A 94 2.18 11.95 7.44
N SER A 95 3.39 11.44 7.62
CA SER A 95 4.65 12.13 7.36
C SER A 95 5.10 12.05 5.89
N ALA A 96 4.42 11.24 5.04
CA ALA A 96 4.79 11.08 3.65
C ALA A 96 4.75 12.42 2.89
N ASN A 97 5.71 12.63 1.99
CA ASN A 97 5.68 13.78 1.10
C ASN A 97 4.47 13.64 0.14
N PRO A 98 3.47 14.55 0.21
CA PRO A 98 2.23 14.39 -0.55
C PRO A 98 2.44 14.45 -2.07
N TYR A 99 3.41 15.22 -2.54
CA TYR A 99 3.70 15.32 -3.98
C TYR A 99 4.24 13.99 -4.53
N LEU A 100 5.19 13.39 -3.83
CA LEU A 100 5.74 12.09 -4.23
C LEU A 100 4.70 10.98 -4.07
N ALA A 101 3.99 10.95 -2.95
CA ALA A 101 2.95 9.95 -2.67
C ALA A 101 1.87 9.98 -3.75
N PHE A 102 1.35 11.16 -4.11
CA PHE A 102 0.34 11.27 -5.17
C PHE A 102 0.88 10.87 -6.54
N ALA A 103 2.13 11.23 -6.87
CA ALA A 103 2.73 10.85 -8.14
C ALA A 103 2.81 9.33 -8.30
N VAL A 104 3.37 8.62 -7.30
CA VAL A 104 3.55 7.16 -7.37
C VAL A 104 2.23 6.40 -7.31
N MET A 105 1.27 6.85 -6.49
CA MET A 105 -0.07 6.25 -6.42
C MET A 105 -0.85 6.43 -7.72
N LEU A 106 -0.76 7.61 -8.33
CA LEU A 106 -1.39 7.87 -9.62
C LEU A 106 -0.78 6.99 -10.72
N ALA A 107 0.55 6.92 -10.78
CA ALA A 107 1.25 6.08 -11.75
C ALA A 107 0.90 4.59 -11.59
N ALA A 108 0.87 4.08 -10.36
CA ALA A 108 0.47 2.71 -10.06
C ALA A 108 -0.97 2.40 -10.54
N GLY A 109 -1.90 3.30 -10.28
CA GLY A 109 -3.28 3.15 -10.73
C GLY A 109 -3.43 3.22 -12.25
N LEU A 110 -2.71 4.13 -12.92
CA LEU A 110 -2.70 4.24 -14.39
C LEU A 110 -2.08 3.01 -15.04
N ALA A 111 -0.97 2.51 -14.51
CA ALA A 111 -0.36 1.25 -14.97
C ALA A 111 -1.37 0.08 -14.88
N GLY A 112 -2.17 0.01 -13.81
CA GLY A 112 -3.23 -1.00 -13.69
C GLY A 112 -4.29 -0.89 -14.77
N ILE A 113 -4.60 0.32 -15.24
CA ILE A 113 -5.54 0.55 -16.36
C ILE A 113 -4.90 0.15 -17.69
N GLU A 114 -3.65 0.57 -17.94
CA GLU A 114 -2.90 0.32 -19.17
C GLU A 114 -2.58 -1.16 -19.37
N GLU A 115 -2.21 -1.85 -18.29
CA GLU A 115 -1.95 -3.30 -18.29
C GLU A 115 -3.23 -4.14 -18.27
N GLU A 116 -4.40 -3.50 -18.22
CA GLU A 116 -5.69 -4.16 -18.16
C GLU A 116 -5.86 -5.15 -16.98
N LEU A 117 -5.25 -4.84 -15.81
CA LEU A 117 -5.22 -5.73 -14.67
C LEU A 117 -6.62 -6.14 -14.19
N GLU A 118 -6.75 -7.42 -13.85
CA GLU A 118 -7.94 -7.98 -13.24
C GLU A 118 -7.89 -7.77 -11.72
N LEU A 119 -8.98 -7.26 -11.15
CA LEU A 119 -9.10 -7.06 -9.71
C LEU A 119 -9.50 -8.38 -9.05
N GLN A 120 -8.79 -8.77 -8.02
CA GLN A 120 -9.14 -9.91 -7.16
C GLN A 120 -10.51 -9.70 -6.49
N GLU A 121 -11.15 -10.80 -6.06
CA GLU A 121 -12.38 -10.73 -5.28
C GLU A 121 -12.17 -9.96 -3.96
N PRO A 122 -13.18 -9.22 -3.49
CA PRO A 122 -13.09 -8.48 -2.23
C PRO A 122 -13.02 -9.42 -1.03
N ASN A 123 -12.24 -9.03 -0.03
CA ASN A 123 -12.13 -9.78 1.22
C ASN A 123 -13.02 -9.13 2.31
N GLU A 124 -14.34 -9.42 2.28
CA GLU A 124 -15.30 -8.77 3.18
C GLU A 124 -15.43 -9.48 4.54
N ASP A 125 -15.46 -10.81 4.53
CA ASP A 125 -15.94 -11.60 5.65
C ASP A 125 -14.82 -12.17 6.53
N GLN A 126 -13.57 -12.11 6.07
CA GLN A 126 -12.44 -12.72 6.73
C GLN A 126 -11.53 -11.67 7.38
N ASP A 127 -11.34 -11.78 8.70
CA ASP A 127 -10.33 -10.99 9.39
C ASP A 127 -8.92 -11.53 9.09
N LEU A 128 -8.20 -10.82 8.22
CA LEU A 128 -6.85 -11.21 7.79
C LEU A 128 -5.83 -11.18 8.93
N PHE A 129 -6.08 -10.45 10.00
CA PHE A 129 -5.20 -10.43 11.17
C PHE A 129 -5.15 -11.78 11.91
N MET A 130 -6.21 -12.59 11.77
CA MET A 130 -6.32 -13.91 12.42
C MET A 130 -5.71 -15.03 11.59
N LEU A 131 -5.31 -14.76 10.34
CA LEU A 131 -4.74 -15.77 9.45
C LEU A 131 -3.26 -16.00 9.71
N SER A 132 -2.83 -17.26 9.60
CA SER A 132 -1.43 -17.60 9.57
C SER A 132 -0.77 -17.14 8.24
N ARG A 133 0.56 -16.99 8.24
CA ARG A 133 1.31 -16.72 6.99
C ARG A 133 1.09 -17.81 5.92
N GLN A 134 0.83 -19.03 6.34
CA GLN A 134 0.53 -20.14 5.43
C GLN A 134 -0.83 -19.97 4.76
N ASP A 135 -1.85 -19.60 5.53
CA ASP A 135 -3.21 -19.38 5.01
C ASP A 135 -3.24 -18.20 4.03
N LEU A 136 -2.54 -17.11 4.36
CA LEU A 136 -2.40 -15.95 3.46
C LEU A 136 -1.78 -16.34 2.12
N ARG A 137 -0.69 -17.13 2.14
CA ARG A 137 -0.03 -17.62 0.92
C ARG A 137 -0.94 -18.52 0.09
N GLN A 138 -1.70 -19.41 0.74
CA GLN A 138 -2.65 -20.31 0.05
C GLN A 138 -3.75 -19.53 -0.65
N GLN A 139 -4.16 -18.39 -0.08
CA GLN A 139 -5.16 -17.50 -0.65
C GLN A 139 -4.57 -16.48 -1.66
N GLY A 140 -3.25 -16.50 -1.88
CA GLY A 140 -2.57 -15.55 -2.76
C GLY A 140 -2.56 -14.11 -2.23
N ILE A 141 -2.77 -13.91 -0.92
CA ILE A 141 -2.75 -12.58 -0.30
C ILE A 141 -1.31 -12.27 0.14
N ALA A 142 -0.68 -11.35 -0.57
CA ALA A 142 0.62 -10.82 -0.22
C ALA A 142 0.52 -9.68 0.81
N THR A 143 1.65 -9.27 1.37
CA THR A 143 1.75 -8.18 2.35
C THR A 143 2.65 -7.06 1.85
N LEU A 144 2.53 -5.89 2.45
CA LEU A 144 3.52 -4.82 2.33
C LEU A 144 4.86 -5.28 2.93
N PRO A 145 5.98 -4.63 2.55
CA PRO A 145 7.29 -4.86 3.16
C PRO A 145 7.27 -4.72 4.68
N GLU A 146 8.06 -5.52 5.38
CA GLU A 146 8.13 -5.54 6.84
C GLU A 146 9.16 -4.54 7.40
N SER A 147 10.00 -3.94 6.54
CA SER A 147 11.05 -3.01 6.96
C SER A 147 11.33 -1.95 5.89
N LEU A 148 11.95 -0.84 6.31
CA LEU A 148 12.43 0.17 5.36
C LEU A 148 13.45 -0.43 4.38
N GLY A 149 14.33 -1.33 4.85
CA GLY A 149 15.31 -1.97 3.98
C GLY A 149 14.65 -2.75 2.84
N GLU A 150 13.69 -3.63 3.15
CA GLU A 150 12.93 -4.38 2.15
C GLU A 150 12.19 -3.44 1.17
N ALA A 151 11.52 -2.42 1.69
CA ALA A 151 10.78 -1.49 0.87
C ALA A 151 11.67 -0.69 -0.09
N VAL A 152 12.86 -0.31 0.35
CA VAL A 152 13.83 0.41 -0.49
C VAL A 152 14.37 -0.45 -1.61
N GLU A 153 14.61 -1.75 -1.37
CA GLU A 153 15.06 -2.65 -2.44
C GLU A 153 13.96 -2.86 -3.50
N LEU A 154 12.70 -3.08 -3.08
CA LEU A 154 11.57 -3.15 -4.01
C LEU A 154 11.38 -1.86 -4.81
N PHE A 155 11.54 -0.71 -4.17
CA PHE A 155 11.50 0.59 -4.83
C PHE A 155 12.65 0.76 -5.82
N ALA A 156 13.86 0.33 -5.46
CA ALA A 156 15.06 0.47 -6.30
C ALA A 156 14.98 -0.36 -7.59
N GLU A 157 14.34 -1.52 -7.53
CA GLU A 157 14.15 -2.43 -8.66
C GLU A 157 12.96 -2.03 -9.56
N SER A 158 12.09 -1.14 -9.08
CA SER A 158 10.88 -0.76 -9.80
C SER A 158 11.14 0.15 -10.99
N GLU A 159 10.91 -0.34 -12.19
CA GLU A 159 10.95 0.48 -13.41
C GLU A 159 9.84 1.54 -13.42
N LEU A 160 8.64 1.20 -12.91
CA LEU A 160 7.53 2.13 -12.83
C LEU A 160 7.86 3.32 -11.93
N MET A 161 8.43 3.08 -10.76
CA MET A 161 8.80 4.16 -9.82
C MET A 161 9.94 5.02 -10.39
N ARG A 162 10.90 4.42 -11.07
CA ARG A 162 11.97 5.14 -11.76
C ARG A 162 11.43 6.02 -12.88
N ALA A 163 10.56 5.48 -13.74
CA ALA A 163 9.94 6.23 -14.82
C ALA A 163 9.07 7.40 -14.29
N THR A 164 8.38 7.18 -13.17
CA THR A 164 7.47 8.18 -12.57
C THR A 164 8.23 9.36 -11.95
N LEU A 165 9.33 9.09 -11.23
CA LEU A 165 10.07 10.11 -10.47
C LEU A 165 11.27 10.66 -11.24
N GLY A 166 11.71 9.98 -12.29
CA GLY A 166 12.93 10.23 -13.01
C GLY A 166 14.18 9.75 -12.28
N ASP A 167 15.25 9.50 -13.03
CA ASP A 167 16.47 8.87 -12.50
C ASP A 167 17.09 9.64 -11.34
N HIS A 168 17.05 10.96 -11.37
CA HIS A 168 17.66 11.79 -10.33
C HIS A 168 16.98 11.60 -8.97
N ILE A 169 15.65 11.78 -8.91
CA ILE A 169 14.89 11.66 -7.66
C ILE A 169 14.92 10.22 -7.17
N HIS A 170 14.70 9.25 -8.08
CA HIS A 170 14.71 7.84 -7.75
C HIS A 170 16.06 7.43 -7.12
N SER A 171 17.19 7.68 -7.79
CA SER A 171 18.52 7.32 -7.29
C SER A 171 18.90 8.01 -5.99
N TYR A 172 18.52 9.28 -5.83
CA TYR A 172 18.72 10.01 -4.58
C TYR A 172 17.96 9.39 -3.42
N LEU A 173 16.68 9.06 -3.61
CA LEU A 173 15.84 8.43 -2.58
C LEU A 173 16.36 7.05 -2.19
N VAL A 174 16.74 6.22 -3.17
CA VAL A 174 17.36 4.92 -2.92
C VAL A 174 18.62 5.07 -2.05
N ALA A 175 19.52 5.96 -2.44
CA ALA A 175 20.78 6.18 -1.70
C ALA A 175 20.51 6.68 -0.27
N ALA A 176 19.64 7.69 -0.12
CA ALA A 176 19.33 8.28 1.17
C ALA A 176 18.64 7.27 2.11
N LYS A 177 17.71 6.46 1.59
CA LYS A 177 16.97 5.49 2.41
C LYS A 177 17.78 4.25 2.76
N ARG A 178 18.67 3.81 1.87
CA ARG A 178 19.66 2.78 2.21
C ARG A 178 20.62 3.23 3.31
N ALA A 179 21.09 4.48 3.25
CA ALA A 179 21.94 5.04 4.30
C ALA A 179 21.21 5.11 5.65
N GLU A 180 19.95 5.59 5.68
CA GLU A 180 19.13 5.61 6.89
C GLU A 180 18.91 4.21 7.47
N TRP A 181 18.64 3.22 6.61
CA TRP A 181 18.45 1.83 7.04
C TRP A 181 19.73 1.22 7.61
N ASN A 182 20.88 1.43 6.96
CA ASN A 182 22.17 0.93 7.42
C ASN A 182 22.58 1.54 8.76
N ASP A 183 22.34 2.84 8.94
CA ASP A 183 22.59 3.53 10.21
C ASP A 183 21.73 2.94 11.34
N TYR A 184 20.44 2.74 11.06
CA TYR A 184 19.52 2.13 12.02
C TYR A 184 19.91 0.70 12.38
N GLN A 185 20.34 -0.12 11.41
CA GLN A 185 20.77 -1.49 11.69
C GLN A 185 22.00 -1.57 12.62
N GLY A 186 22.88 -0.58 12.54
CA GLY A 186 24.05 -0.48 13.44
C GLY A 186 23.74 0.06 14.83
N TYR A 187 22.54 0.62 15.03
CA TYR A 187 22.18 1.27 16.29
C TYR A 187 21.69 0.26 17.33
N VAL A 188 22.38 0.20 18.48
CA VAL A 188 21.98 -0.63 19.63
C VAL A 188 20.96 0.13 20.47
N SER A 189 19.72 -0.32 20.46
CA SER A 189 18.61 0.31 21.17
C SER A 189 18.71 0.10 22.69
N GLN A 190 18.01 0.95 23.46
CA GLN A 190 17.92 0.77 24.90
C GLN A 190 17.25 -0.57 25.26
N TRP A 191 16.24 -1.00 24.49
CA TRP A 191 15.57 -2.28 24.66
C TRP A 191 16.55 -3.46 24.55
N GLU A 192 17.47 -3.44 23.58
CA GLU A 192 18.49 -4.50 23.41
C GLU A 192 19.47 -4.50 24.58
N ARG A 193 19.90 -3.33 25.04
CA ARG A 193 20.77 -3.20 26.19
C ARG A 193 20.12 -3.77 27.45
N ASP A 194 18.88 -3.38 27.74
CA ASP A 194 18.16 -3.83 28.93
C ASP A 194 17.89 -5.34 28.88
N ARG A 195 17.73 -5.91 27.71
CA ARG A 195 17.40 -7.32 27.56
C ARG A 195 18.61 -8.23 27.52
N TYR A 196 19.69 -7.81 26.88
CA TYR A 196 20.79 -8.70 26.55
C TYR A 196 22.08 -8.41 27.34
N LEU A 197 22.34 -7.17 27.77
CA LEU A 197 23.60 -6.80 28.42
C LEU A 197 23.88 -7.62 29.70
N ALA A 198 22.86 -8.03 30.42
CA ALA A 198 23.01 -8.82 31.66
C ALA A 198 23.23 -10.33 31.41
N VAL A 199 23.08 -10.81 30.16
CA VAL A 199 23.18 -12.23 29.80
C VAL A 199 24.31 -12.52 28.83
N LEU A 200 25.01 -11.50 28.34
CA LEU A 200 26.22 -11.57 27.54
C LEU A 200 27.45 -11.55 28.47
#